data_066fc231db8e8877c602ecc2b67d8396
#
_entry.id   066fc231db8e8877c602ecc2b67d8396
#
_cell.length_a   1.000
_cell.length_b   1.000
_cell.length_c   1.000
_cell.angle_alpha   90.00
_cell.angle_beta   90.00
_cell.angle_gamma   90.00
#
_symmetry.space_group_name_H-M   'P 1'
#
loop_
_entity.id
_entity.type
_entity.pdbx_description
1 polymer ?
#
loop_
_entity_poly.entity_id
_entity_poly.type
_entity_poly.pdbx_seq_one_letter_code
_entity_poly.pdbx_strand_id
1 'polypeptide(L)'
;NSETCNLDYKNYIVSVKKYQNGDNNKGVRQLIGNIWEWCEEPIYPYDGFKIDPVYREMSYPFFGFKRICKGGAFCVPNFLIHPKYRNAQYPDCRIQFIGFRVCK
;
A
#
# COMPACT_ATOMS: atom_id res chain seq x y z
N ASN A 1 -3.46 -2.70 14.50
CA ASN A 1 -3.33 -3.87 15.35
C ASN A 1 -4.17 -5.03 14.84
N SER A 2 -4.16 -6.16 15.51
CA SER A 2 -4.86 -7.38 15.08
C SER A 2 -6.38 -7.31 15.10
N GLU A 3 -6.96 -6.31 15.75
CA GLU A 3 -8.41 -6.11 15.82
C GLU A 3 -8.92 -5.11 14.78
N THR A 4 -8.02 -4.31 14.21
CA THR A 4 -8.37 -3.23 13.30
C THR A 4 -7.92 -3.45 11.87
N CYS A 5 -6.92 -4.29 11.64
CA CYS A 5 -6.41 -4.54 10.29
C CYS A 5 -5.74 -5.91 10.16
N ASN A 6 -5.71 -6.41 8.94
CA ASN A 6 -5.15 -7.71 8.58
C ASN A 6 -3.69 -7.55 8.12
N LEU A 7 -2.77 -7.72 9.07
CA LEU A 7 -1.32 -7.63 8.87
C LEU A 7 -0.65 -8.80 9.60
N ASP A 8 0.67 -8.87 9.53
CA ASP A 8 1.52 -9.82 10.29
C ASP A 8 1.21 -11.30 10.03
N TYR A 9 0.72 -11.65 8.86
CA TYR A 9 0.33 -13.04 8.50
C TYR A 9 -0.74 -13.66 9.41
N LYS A 10 -1.52 -12.87 10.14
CA LYS A 10 -2.55 -13.40 11.04
C LYS A 10 -3.67 -14.12 10.32
N ASN A 11 -4.04 -13.61 9.17
CA ASN A 11 -5.00 -14.25 8.28
C ASN A 11 -4.47 -14.18 6.85
N TYR A 12 -4.97 -15.03 5.99
CA TYR A 12 -4.85 -14.85 4.55
C TYR A 12 -5.78 -13.70 4.11
N ILE A 13 -5.99 -13.51 2.83
CA ILE A 13 -6.94 -12.49 2.36
C ILE A 13 -8.33 -12.78 2.95
N VAL A 14 -8.94 -11.75 3.52
CA VAL A 14 -10.26 -11.84 4.16
C VAL A 14 -11.27 -10.95 3.45
N SER A 15 -12.55 -11.18 3.75
CA SER A 15 -13.63 -10.33 3.25
C SER A 15 -13.39 -8.86 3.60
N VAL A 16 -13.70 -7.96 2.67
CA VAL A 16 -13.63 -6.50 2.87
C VAL A 16 -14.56 -6.01 3.98
N LYS A 17 -15.51 -6.83 4.41
CA LYS A 17 -16.45 -6.50 5.51
C LYS A 17 -15.88 -6.76 6.89
N LYS A 18 -14.76 -7.46 7.02
CA LYS A 18 -14.11 -7.69 8.32
C LYS A 18 -13.44 -6.41 8.85
N TYR A 19 -13.11 -6.44 10.13
CA TYR A 19 -12.35 -5.38 10.80
C TYR A 19 -13.09 -4.04 10.90
N GLN A 20 -14.37 -4.08 11.26
CA GLN A 20 -15.19 -2.88 11.47
C GLN A 20 -14.56 -1.89 12.45
N ASN A 21 -13.87 -2.37 13.47
CA ASN A 21 -13.20 -1.53 14.46
C ASN A 21 -12.06 -0.68 13.88
N GLY A 22 -11.62 -0.97 12.67
CA GLY A 22 -10.62 -0.20 11.95
C GLY A 22 -11.19 0.82 10.97
N ASP A 23 -12.51 0.99 10.93
CA ASP A 23 -13.15 1.96 10.05
C ASP A 23 -12.69 3.39 10.38
N ASN A 24 -12.50 4.20 9.35
CA ASN A 24 -12.22 5.61 9.54
C ASN A 24 -13.50 6.36 9.90
N ASN A 25 -13.38 7.66 10.16
CA ASN A 25 -14.52 8.52 10.52
C ASN A 25 -15.61 8.64 9.45
N LYS A 26 -15.37 8.17 8.25
CA LYS A 26 -16.33 8.11 7.14
C LYS A 26 -16.87 6.70 6.90
N GLY A 27 -16.52 5.74 7.75
CA GLY A 27 -16.96 4.35 7.63
C GLY A 27 -16.23 3.55 6.56
N VAL A 28 -15.09 4.03 6.06
CA VAL A 28 -14.29 3.29 5.08
C VAL A 28 -13.46 2.23 5.80
N ARG A 29 -13.63 0.98 5.38
CA ARG A 29 -13.06 -0.19 6.03
C ARG A 29 -11.80 -0.69 5.33
N GLN A 30 -10.88 -1.24 6.11
CA GLN A 30 -9.66 -1.91 5.63
C GLN A 30 -8.81 -1.04 4.70
N LEU A 31 -8.63 0.24 5.04
CA LEU A 31 -7.67 1.10 4.35
C LEU A 31 -6.22 0.64 4.58
N ILE A 32 -5.99 -0.10 5.65
CA ILE A 32 -4.69 -0.68 6.01
C ILE A 32 -4.85 -2.20 6.15
N GLY A 33 -3.93 -2.92 5.52
CA GLY A 33 -3.88 -4.37 5.56
C GLY A 33 -4.73 -5.05 4.48
N ASN A 34 -4.76 -6.34 4.52
CA ASN A 34 -5.41 -7.25 3.60
C ASN A 34 -4.71 -7.35 2.24
N ILE A 35 -4.88 -6.38 1.37
CA ILE A 35 -4.15 -6.26 0.10
C ILE A 35 -3.70 -4.81 -0.12
N TRP A 36 -2.61 -4.63 -0.85
CA TRP A 36 -2.23 -3.33 -1.36
C TRP A 36 -3.33 -2.79 -2.28
N GLU A 37 -3.49 -1.47 -2.33
CA GLU A 37 -4.48 -0.85 -3.20
C GLU A 37 -3.80 0.15 -4.14
N TRP A 38 -4.10 0.00 -5.44
CA TRP A 38 -3.62 0.92 -6.46
C TRP A 38 -4.16 2.32 -6.24
N CYS A 39 -3.25 3.29 -6.36
CA CYS A 39 -3.61 4.70 -6.55
C CYS A 39 -3.48 5.05 -8.03
N GLU A 40 -4.17 6.10 -8.43
CA GLU A 40 -4.13 6.56 -9.82
C GLU A 40 -2.79 7.19 -10.18
N GLU A 41 -2.10 7.75 -9.19
CA GLU A 41 -0.89 8.53 -9.40
C GLU A 41 0.35 7.67 -9.66
N PRO A 42 1.20 8.07 -10.62
CA PRO A 42 2.56 7.54 -10.72
C PRO A 42 3.38 7.96 -9.51
N ILE A 43 4.42 7.20 -9.20
CA ILE A 43 5.32 7.59 -8.12
C ILE A 43 6.30 8.65 -8.61
N TYR A 44 6.41 9.73 -7.83
CA TYR A 44 7.43 10.77 -7.97
C TYR A 44 8.06 11.08 -6.61
N PRO A 45 9.30 11.59 -6.58
CA PRO A 45 9.92 11.96 -5.34
C PRO A 45 9.25 13.18 -4.70
N TYR A 46 9.37 13.28 -3.39
CA TYR A 46 9.00 14.52 -2.68
C TYR A 46 10.06 15.60 -2.92
N ASP A 47 9.66 16.86 -2.73
CA ASP A 47 10.58 18.00 -2.80
C ASP A 47 11.76 17.79 -1.86
N GLY A 48 12.95 18.08 -2.36
CA GLY A 48 14.19 17.90 -1.61
C GLY A 48 14.76 16.48 -1.63
N PHE A 49 14.10 15.51 -2.28
CA PHE A 49 14.64 14.17 -2.44
C PHE A 49 15.97 14.20 -3.19
N LYS A 50 16.94 13.44 -2.70
CA LYS A 50 18.22 13.22 -3.36
C LYS A 50 18.42 11.74 -3.62
N ILE A 51 18.84 11.41 -4.84
CA ILE A 51 19.11 10.02 -5.21
C ILE A 51 20.35 9.53 -4.48
N ASP A 52 20.25 8.38 -3.81
CA ASP A 52 21.41 7.73 -3.22
C ASP A 52 22.33 7.22 -4.34
N PRO A 53 23.60 7.63 -4.38
CA PRO A 53 24.53 7.23 -5.42
C PRO A 53 24.77 5.70 -5.52
N VAL A 54 24.62 5.00 -4.38
CA VAL A 54 24.82 3.55 -4.31
C VAL A 54 23.56 2.79 -4.75
N TYR A 55 22.37 3.31 -4.42
CA TYR A 55 21.09 2.65 -4.67
C TYR A 55 20.21 3.43 -5.65
N ARG A 56 20.80 4.09 -6.61
CA ARG A 56 20.08 4.92 -7.60
C ARG A 56 19.00 4.12 -8.36
N GLU A 57 19.25 2.84 -8.62
CA GLU A 57 18.31 1.94 -9.28
C GLU A 57 17.06 1.62 -8.45
N MET A 58 17.06 1.93 -7.15
CA MET A 58 15.91 1.76 -6.27
C MET A 58 14.94 2.94 -6.34
N SER A 59 15.24 3.96 -7.12
CA SER A 59 14.40 5.16 -7.22
C SER A 59 14.28 5.70 -8.63
N TYR A 60 15.36 6.15 -9.22
CA TYR A 60 15.35 6.90 -10.48
C TYR A 60 14.62 6.19 -11.63
N PRO A 61 14.85 4.87 -11.91
CA PRO A 61 14.19 4.21 -13.03
C PRO A 61 12.67 4.09 -12.88
N PHE A 62 12.13 4.31 -11.68
CA PHE A 62 10.73 4.07 -11.37
C PHE A 62 9.86 5.32 -11.44
N PHE A 63 10.47 6.49 -11.32
CA PHE A 63 9.72 7.75 -11.30
C PHE A 63 8.95 7.96 -12.61
N GLY A 64 7.65 8.16 -12.49
CA GLY A 64 6.74 8.32 -13.61
C GLY A 64 6.26 7.02 -14.27
N PHE A 65 6.88 5.87 -13.97
CA PHE A 65 6.56 4.58 -14.57
C PHE A 65 5.80 3.65 -13.62
N LYS A 66 6.22 3.58 -12.36
CA LYS A 66 5.49 2.81 -11.36
C LYS A 66 4.31 3.61 -10.82
N ARG A 67 3.23 2.92 -10.51
CA ARG A 67 2.06 3.49 -9.83
C ARG A 67 2.16 3.26 -8.33
N ILE A 68 1.64 4.22 -7.56
CA ILE A 68 1.63 4.14 -6.10
C ILE A 68 0.63 3.07 -5.66
N CYS A 69 1.02 2.30 -4.64
CA CYS A 69 0.15 1.38 -3.91
C CYS A 69 0.20 1.75 -2.43
N LYS A 70 -0.93 1.69 -1.76
CA LYS A 70 -1.09 2.08 -0.37
C LYS A 70 -1.72 0.97 0.46
N GLY A 71 -1.58 1.06 1.77
CA GLY A 71 -2.32 0.30 2.74
C GLY A 71 -1.65 -0.97 3.26
N GLY A 72 -0.78 -1.59 2.50
CA GLY A 72 -0.15 -2.85 2.88
C GLY A 72 -1.02 -4.09 2.63
N ALA A 73 -0.40 -5.24 2.51
CA ALA A 73 -1.07 -6.55 2.39
C ALA A 73 -1.01 -7.31 3.71
N PHE A 74 -1.78 -8.38 3.83
CA PHE A 74 -1.84 -9.23 5.03
C PHE A 74 -0.47 -9.76 5.47
N CYS A 75 0.44 -9.94 4.54
CA CYS A 75 1.79 -10.48 4.78
C CYS A 75 2.82 -9.42 5.21
N VAL A 76 2.42 -8.17 5.32
CA VAL A 76 3.34 -7.09 5.70
C VAL A 76 3.34 -6.96 7.22
N PRO A 77 4.53 -6.92 7.85
CA PRO A 77 4.63 -6.64 9.29
C PRO A 77 4.09 -5.27 9.66
N ASN A 78 3.38 -5.20 10.76
CA ASN A 78 2.68 -3.97 11.15
C ASN A 78 3.64 -2.79 11.35
N PHE A 79 4.87 -3.03 11.83
CA PHE A 79 5.83 -1.96 12.07
C PHE A 79 6.33 -1.27 10.78
N LEU A 80 6.14 -1.89 9.61
CA LEU A 80 6.48 -1.29 8.33
C LEU A 80 5.37 -0.38 7.77
N ILE A 81 4.15 -0.54 8.26
CA ILE A 81 3.00 0.16 7.69
C ILE A 81 2.72 1.45 8.45
N HIS A 82 2.64 2.51 7.69
CA HIS A 82 2.32 3.85 8.15
C HIS A 82 1.40 4.51 7.11
N PRO A 83 0.43 5.37 7.51
CA PRO A 83 -0.47 6.02 6.56
C PRO A 83 0.23 6.77 5.42
N LYS A 84 1.43 7.26 5.67
CA LYS A 84 2.25 7.96 4.67
C LYS A 84 3.14 7.04 3.83
N TYR A 85 3.23 5.74 4.18
CA TYR A 85 4.05 4.80 3.44
C TYR A 85 3.53 4.64 2.01
N ARG A 86 4.43 4.76 1.05
CA ARG A 86 4.12 4.53 -0.36
C ARG A 86 4.89 3.31 -0.84
N ASN A 87 4.18 2.33 -1.36
CA ASN A 87 4.76 1.30 -2.21
C ASN A 87 4.52 1.70 -3.67
N ALA A 88 5.24 1.10 -4.59
CA ALA A 88 5.02 1.33 -6.01
C ALA A 88 5.32 0.07 -6.80
N GLN A 89 4.52 -0.17 -7.84
CA GLN A 89 4.68 -1.30 -8.75
C GLN A 89 4.40 -0.84 -10.18
N TYR A 90 4.98 -1.57 -11.15
CA TYR A 90 4.59 -1.38 -12.53
C TYR A 90 3.12 -1.76 -12.74
N PRO A 91 2.38 -1.05 -13.61
CA PRO A 91 0.93 -1.29 -13.78
C PRO A 91 0.56 -2.72 -14.21
N ASP A 92 1.48 -3.43 -14.83
CA ASP A 92 1.30 -4.82 -15.27
C ASP A 92 1.75 -5.87 -14.23
N CYS A 93 2.10 -5.43 -13.03
CA CYS A 93 2.51 -6.34 -11.95
C CYS A 93 1.33 -7.22 -11.52
N ARG A 94 1.54 -8.54 -11.53
CA ARG A 94 0.54 -9.55 -11.15
C ARG A 94 1.01 -10.51 -10.06
N ILE A 95 2.20 -10.27 -9.50
CA ILE A 95 2.82 -11.15 -8.51
C ILE A 95 2.66 -10.67 -7.08
N GLN A 96 1.95 -9.55 -6.87
CA GLN A 96 1.70 -8.96 -5.57
C GLN A 96 0.22 -9.09 -5.18
N PHE A 97 -0.07 -9.04 -3.89
CA PHE A 97 -1.45 -8.97 -3.39
C PHE A 97 -1.95 -7.52 -3.49
N ILE A 98 -2.38 -7.15 -4.66
CA ILE A 98 -2.80 -5.78 -5.00
C ILE A 98 -4.20 -5.81 -5.61
N GLY A 99 -5.02 -4.88 -5.20
CA GLY A 99 -6.35 -4.65 -5.76
C GLY A 99 -6.63 -3.15 -5.91
N PHE A 100 -7.88 -2.77 -6.01
CA PHE A 100 -8.26 -1.36 -6.14
C PHE A 100 -9.64 -1.12 -5.53
N ARG A 101 -9.89 0.14 -5.24
CA ARG A 101 -11.23 0.66 -4.88
C ARG A 101 -11.63 1.72 -5.87
N VAL A 102 -12.94 1.87 -6.03
CA VAL A 102 -13.51 2.95 -6.83
C VAL A 102 -14.19 3.96 -5.91
N CYS A 103 -14.14 5.22 -6.31
CA CYS A 103 -14.88 6.31 -5.68
C CYS A 103 -16.10 6.65 -6.53
N LYS A 104 -17.18 6.96 -5.83
CA LYS A 104 -18.39 7.46 -6.48
C LYS A 104 -18.50 8.97 -6.31
#